data_d2f51233627200fe4e9906500c0fa821
#
_entry.id   d2f51233627200fe4e9906500c0fa821
#
_cell.length_a   1.000
_cell.length_b   1.000
_cell.length_c   1.000
_cell.angle_alpha   90.00
_cell.angle_beta   90.00
_cell.angle_gamma   90.00
#
_symmetry.space_group_name_H-M   'P 1'
#
loop_
_entity.id
_entity.type
_entity.pdbx_description
1 polymer ?
#
loop_
_entity_poly.entity_id
_entity_poly.type
_entity_poly.pdbx_seq_one_letter_code
_entity_poly.pdbx_strand_id
1 'polypeptide(L)'
;MIELTDDQKKAVAAAQASFINLKDNADILNKDQIDLLFGEARSMNGWKDKDVSNDAIKSIYELTKMGPTSTNCCPARFKFIKSDEQKQLLKEALLPNNIDKVMSAPVVAVIGYDLDFSDNMGKLFPHMDIAPMYKGNSEMNQSTAFRNSS
;
A
#
# COMPACT_ATOMS: atom_id res chain seq x y z
N MET A 1 -7.12 -5.12 -28.30
CA MET A 1 -7.90 -5.26 -27.04
C MET A 1 -8.15 -6.74 -26.84
N ILE A 2 -7.78 -7.31 -25.71
CA ILE A 2 -8.06 -8.71 -25.40
C ILE A 2 -9.54 -8.79 -25.02
N GLU A 3 -10.29 -9.65 -25.67
CA GLU A 3 -11.70 -9.85 -25.36
C GLU A 3 -11.84 -10.64 -24.05
N LEU A 4 -12.63 -10.14 -23.11
CA LEU A 4 -12.88 -10.80 -21.83
C LEU A 4 -13.69 -12.07 -22.06
N THR A 5 -13.38 -13.13 -21.33
CA THR A 5 -14.20 -14.34 -21.26
C THR A 5 -15.54 -14.05 -20.56
N ASP A 6 -16.53 -14.90 -20.72
CA ASP A 6 -17.83 -14.72 -20.09
C ASP A 6 -17.75 -14.75 -18.56
N ASP A 7 -16.86 -15.55 -17.98
CA ASP A 7 -16.61 -15.58 -16.54
C ASP A 7 -15.96 -14.27 -16.05
N GLN A 8 -15.04 -13.70 -16.83
CA GLN A 8 -14.45 -12.40 -16.51
C GLN A 8 -15.49 -11.27 -16.60
N LYS A 9 -16.38 -11.29 -17.62
CA LYS A 9 -17.49 -10.33 -17.75
C LYS A 9 -18.45 -10.43 -16.55
N LYS A 10 -18.78 -11.64 -16.11
CA LYS A 10 -19.61 -11.87 -14.89
C LYS A 10 -18.92 -11.34 -13.63
N ALA A 11 -17.62 -11.61 -13.46
CA ALA A 11 -16.87 -11.12 -12.31
C ALA A 11 -16.81 -9.58 -12.27
N VAL A 12 -16.60 -8.93 -13.41
CA VAL A 12 -16.65 -7.46 -13.52
C VAL A 12 -18.03 -6.92 -13.17
N ALA A 13 -19.10 -7.51 -13.70
CA ALA A 13 -20.47 -7.09 -13.41
C ALA A 13 -20.81 -7.25 -11.92
N ALA A 14 -20.40 -8.37 -11.29
CA ALA A 14 -20.61 -8.60 -9.87
C ALA A 14 -19.83 -7.56 -9.00
N ALA A 15 -18.58 -7.25 -9.35
CA ALA A 15 -17.80 -6.24 -8.65
C ALA A 15 -18.42 -4.84 -8.78
N GLN A 16 -18.90 -4.48 -9.97
CA GLN A 16 -19.60 -3.21 -10.19
C GLN A 16 -20.90 -3.11 -9.38
N ALA A 17 -21.71 -4.17 -9.37
CA ALA A 17 -22.95 -4.22 -8.58
C ALA A 17 -22.66 -4.10 -7.07
N SER A 18 -21.64 -4.77 -6.57
CA SER A 18 -21.19 -4.66 -5.18
C SER A 18 -20.76 -3.24 -4.83
N PHE A 19 -19.98 -2.58 -5.69
CA PHE A 19 -19.53 -1.20 -5.48
C PHE A 19 -20.72 -0.22 -5.48
N ILE A 20 -21.66 -0.36 -6.42
CA ILE A 20 -22.87 0.49 -6.49
C ILE A 20 -23.68 0.33 -5.21
N ASN A 21 -23.91 -0.91 -4.76
CA ASN A 21 -24.63 -1.17 -3.53
C ASN A 21 -23.94 -0.55 -2.29
N LEU A 22 -22.61 -0.64 -2.20
CA LEU A 22 -21.86 0.01 -1.12
C LEU A 22 -22.00 1.53 -1.18
N LYS A 23 -21.86 2.12 -2.37
CA LYS A 23 -21.98 3.57 -2.57
C LYS A 23 -23.35 4.11 -2.18
N ASP A 24 -24.41 3.37 -2.51
CA ASP A 24 -25.80 3.80 -2.27
C ASP A 24 -26.24 3.58 -0.82
N ASN A 25 -25.60 2.68 -0.08
CA ASN A 25 -25.96 2.29 1.29
C ASN A 25 -24.88 2.61 2.34
N ALA A 26 -23.70 3.10 1.94
CA ALA A 26 -22.67 3.47 2.91
C ALA A 26 -23.01 4.76 3.63
N ASP A 27 -22.82 4.78 4.94
CA ASP A 27 -22.89 5.99 5.73
C ASP A 27 -21.77 6.97 5.34
N ILE A 28 -22.10 8.24 5.29
CA ILE A 28 -21.11 9.30 5.13
C ILE A 28 -20.29 9.39 6.43
N LEU A 29 -18.97 9.52 6.32
CA LEU A 29 -18.13 9.78 7.49
C LEU A 29 -18.63 11.01 8.23
N ASN A 30 -18.83 10.88 9.54
CA ASN A 30 -19.21 12.02 10.37
C ASN A 30 -18.03 12.97 10.60
N LYS A 31 -18.31 14.15 11.17
CA LYS A 31 -17.29 15.17 11.41
C LYS A 31 -16.12 14.64 12.26
N ASP A 32 -16.40 13.90 13.33
CA ASP A 32 -15.37 13.42 14.25
C ASP A 32 -14.42 12.43 13.54
N GLN A 33 -14.96 11.59 12.66
CA GLN A 33 -14.16 10.67 11.84
C GLN A 33 -13.29 11.42 10.83
N ILE A 34 -13.83 12.47 10.19
CA ILE A 34 -13.08 13.32 9.27
C ILE A 34 -11.98 14.07 10.02
N ASP A 35 -12.28 14.64 11.19
CA ASP A 35 -11.30 15.34 12.00
C ASP A 35 -10.20 14.40 12.48
N LEU A 36 -10.53 13.17 12.89
CA LEU A 36 -9.55 12.14 13.28
C LEU A 36 -8.57 11.80 12.14
N LEU A 37 -9.08 11.68 10.91
CA LEU A 37 -8.28 11.26 9.76
C LEU A 37 -7.49 12.41 9.13
N PHE A 38 -8.02 13.63 9.16
CA PHE A 38 -7.49 14.79 8.42
C PHE A 38 -7.37 16.07 9.26
N GLY A 39 -8.47 16.54 9.86
CA GLY A 39 -8.53 17.87 10.47
C GLY A 39 -7.58 18.02 11.66
N GLU A 40 -7.61 17.08 12.57
CA GLU A 40 -6.81 17.03 13.80
C GLU A 40 -5.66 16.03 13.75
N ALA A 41 -5.47 15.35 12.60
CA ALA A 41 -4.34 14.44 12.45
C ALA A 41 -3.00 15.19 12.54
N ARG A 42 -2.05 14.64 13.32
CA ARG A 42 -0.71 15.22 13.50
C ARG A 42 0.34 14.12 13.52
N SER A 43 1.53 14.45 13.01
CA SER A 43 2.71 13.60 13.20
C SER A 43 3.19 13.71 14.63
N MET A 44 3.15 12.60 15.36
CA MET A 44 3.59 12.54 16.75
C MET A 44 5.08 12.17 16.83
N ASN A 45 5.76 12.66 17.89
CA ASN A 45 7.18 12.42 18.13
C ASN A 45 7.44 11.40 19.24
N GLY A 46 6.40 10.89 19.86
CA GLY A 46 6.46 9.90 20.94
C GLY A 46 5.35 8.88 20.81
N TRP A 47 5.56 7.72 21.41
CA TRP A 47 4.65 6.59 21.36
C TRP A 47 4.17 6.23 22.76
N LYS A 48 2.96 5.70 22.84
CA LYS A 48 2.48 5.06 24.07
C LYS A 48 3.20 3.72 24.23
N ASP A 49 3.45 3.32 25.47
CA ASP A 49 3.91 1.97 25.80
C ASP A 49 2.75 0.98 25.60
N LYS A 50 2.53 0.62 24.36
CA LYS A 50 1.46 -0.29 23.93
C LYS A 50 1.92 -1.10 22.74
N ASP A 51 1.91 -2.43 22.89
CA ASP A 51 2.23 -3.32 21.78
C ASP A 51 1.21 -3.20 20.62
N VAL A 52 1.70 -3.44 19.42
CA VAL A 52 0.89 -3.58 18.21
C VAL A 52 0.88 -5.06 17.82
N SER A 53 -0.28 -5.70 17.91
CA SER A 53 -0.42 -7.12 17.61
C SER A 53 -0.14 -7.43 16.14
N ASN A 54 0.25 -8.66 15.84
CA ASN A 54 0.44 -9.11 14.45
C ASN A 54 -0.88 -9.07 13.67
N ASP A 55 -2.03 -9.29 14.32
CA ASP A 55 -3.34 -9.18 13.68
C ASP A 55 -3.67 -7.74 13.29
N ALA A 56 -3.31 -6.75 14.13
CA ALA A 56 -3.44 -5.35 13.77
C ALA A 56 -2.55 -4.98 12.57
N ILE A 57 -1.30 -5.44 12.55
CA ILE A 57 -0.38 -5.24 11.41
C ILE A 57 -0.95 -5.86 10.14
N LYS A 58 -1.46 -7.09 10.24
CA LYS A 58 -2.10 -7.77 9.11
C LYS A 58 -3.32 -7.01 8.61
N SER A 59 -4.18 -6.54 9.50
CA SER A 59 -5.36 -5.76 9.15
C SER A 59 -5.00 -4.45 8.43
N ILE A 60 -3.96 -3.75 8.90
CA ILE A 60 -3.45 -2.54 8.25
C ILE A 60 -2.96 -2.87 6.82
N TYR A 61 -2.18 -3.94 6.67
CA TYR A 61 -1.70 -4.37 5.36
C TYR A 61 -2.85 -4.72 4.41
N GLU A 62 -3.86 -5.48 4.88
CA GLU A 62 -5.02 -5.88 4.08
C GLU A 62 -5.82 -4.66 3.57
N LEU A 63 -5.89 -3.57 4.34
CA LEU A 63 -6.49 -2.32 3.91
C LEU A 63 -5.57 -1.55 2.95
N THR A 64 -4.28 -1.41 3.29
CA THR A 64 -3.32 -0.62 2.51
C THR A 64 -3.14 -1.18 1.10
N LYS A 65 -3.08 -2.51 0.96
CA LYS A 65 -2.93 -3.15 -0.35
C LYS A 65 -4.08 -2.91 -1.33
N MET A 66 -5.26 -2.42 -0.83
CA MET A 66 -6.41 -2.09 -1.67
C MET A 66 -6.30 -0.70 -2.32
N GLY A 67 -5.29 0.09 -1.95
CA GLY A 67 -5.02 1.37 -2.58
C GLY A 67 -4.77 1.21 -4.09
N PRO A 68 -5.32 2.10 -4.94
CA PRO A 68 -5.15 2.01 -6.39
C PRO A 68 -3.72 2.30 -6.80
N THR A 69 -3.22 1.56 -7.79
CA THR A 69 -1.93 1.81 -8.44
C THR A 69 -2.09 1.93 -9.94
N SER A 70 -1.15 2.63 -10.59
CA SER A 70 -1.14 2.77 -12.05
C SER A 70 -1.15 1.40 -12.70
N THR A 71 -2.13 1.14 -13.59
CA THR A 71 -2.27 -0.16 -14.26
C THR A 71 -2.26 -1.38 -13.32
N ASN A 72 -2.67 -1.18 -12.06
CA ASN A 72 -2.65 -2.21 -11.02
C ASN A 72 -1.27 -2.87 -10.82
N CYS A 73 -0.19 -2.09 -10.96
CA CYS A 73 1.18 -2.64 -10.92
C CYS A 73 1.66 -3.09 -9.53
N CYS A 74 1.04 -2.63 -8.45
CA CYS A 74 1.24 -3.07 -7.07
C CYS A 74 2.72 -3.30 -6.69
N PRO A 75 3.62 -2.33 -6.85
CA PRO A 75 5.06 -2.53 -6.63
C PRO A 75 5.45 -2.48 -5.15
N ALA A 76 4.62 -1.93 -4.27
CA ALA A 76 4.95 -1.75 -2.86
C ALA A 76 5.29 -3.07 -2.15
N ARG A 77 6.34 -3.04 -1.32
CA ARG A 77 6.77 -4.14 -0.45
C ARG A 77 6.90 -3.61 0.97
N PHE A 78 6.25 -4.28 1.92
CA PHE A 78 6.23 -3.86 3.31
C PHE A 78 7.00 -4.85 4.18
N LYS A 79 7.88 -4.33 5.02
CA LYS A 79 8.54 -5.10 6.08
C LYS A 79 8.26 -4.45 7.42
N PHE A 80 7.57 -5.16 8.29
CA PHE A 80 7.27 -4.69 9.65
C PHE A 80 8.33 -5.20 10.63
N ILE A 81 8.91 -4.29 11.40
CA ILE A 81 10.02 -4.53 12.30
C ILE A 81 9.57 -4.21 13.72
N LYS A 82 9.68 -5.17 14.64
CA LYS A 82 9.32 -5.04 16.06
C LYS A 82 10.54 -5.19 16.97
N SER A 83 11.49 -6.06 16.64
CA SER A 83 12.62 -6.33 17.52
C SER A 83 13.64 -5.19 17.52
N ASP A 84 14.25 -4.94 18.69
CA ASP A 84 15.24 -3.88 18.85
C ASP A 84 16.50 -4.15 18.03
N GLU A 85 16.92 -5.41 17.89
CA GLU A 85 18.07 -5.79 17.07
C GLU A 85 17.87 -5.37 15.60
N GLN A 86 16.67 -5.60 15.07
CA GLN A 86 16.36 -5.20 13.70
C GLN A 86 16.20 -3.69 13.54
N LYS A 87 15.68 -2.99 14.56
CA LYS A 87 15.61 -1.52 14.56
C LYS A 87 17.02 -0.90 14.60
N GLN A 88 17.97 -1.51 15.34
CA GLN A 88 19.35 -1.04 15.35
C GLN A 88 20.00 -1.06 13.95
N LEU A 89 19.64 -2.04 13.11
CA LEU A 89 20.14 -2.09 11.72
C LEU A 89 19.65 -0.91 10.88
N LEU A 90 18.47 -0.33 11.22
CA LEU A 90 17.95 0.84 10.51
C LEU A 90 18.65 2.13 10.91
N LYS A 91 19.29 2.17 12.08
CA LYS A 91 19.80 3.40 12.68
C LYS A 91 20.76 4.17 11.78
N GLU A 92 21.60 3.45 11.03
CA GLU A 92 22.59 4.04 10.12
C GLU A 92 21.92 4.71 8.90
N ALA A 93 20.71 4.30 8.55
CA ALA A 93 19.94 4.86 7.43
C ALA A 93 19.00 5.99 7.85
N LEU A 94 18.92 6.31 9.15
CA LEU A 94 17.99 7.30 9.67
C LEU A 94 18.64 8.68 9.79
N LEU A 95 17.85 9.72 9.55
CA LEU A 95 18.22 11.07 9.94
C LEU A 95 18.31 11.16 11.48
N PRO A 96 19.27 11.92 12.04
CA PRO A 96 19.50 11.98 13.48
C PRO A 96 18.23 12.30 14.32
N ASN A 97 17.39 13.20 13.83
CA ASN A 97 16.16 13.61 14.51
C ASN A 97 15.02 12.56 14.46
N ASN A 98 15.20 11.47 13.72
CA ASN A 98 14.22 10.36 13.63
C ASN A 98 14.66 9.12 14.42
N ILE A 99 15.89 9.08 14.91
CA ILE A 99 16.44 7.90 15.60
C ILE A 99 15.57 7.54 16.81
N ASP A 100 15.36 8.47 17.73
CA ASP A 100 14.60 8.21 18.96
C ASP A 100 13.16 7.80 18.68
N LYS A 101 12.52 8.37 17.65
CA LYS A 101 11.17 7.97 17.22
C LYS A 101 11.13 6.52 16.75
N VAL A 102 12.11 6.13 15.92
CA VAL A 102 12.15 4.78 15.34
C VAL A 102 12.52 3.77 16.41
N MET A 103 13.50 4.08 17.26
CA MET A 103 13.93 3.16 18.31
C MET A 103 12.87 2.92 19.37
N SER A 104 12.06 3.93 19.72
CA SER A 104 10.98 3.81 20.70
C SER A 104 9.63 3.33 20.14
N ALA A 105 9.50 3.24 18.80
CA ALA A 105 8.26 2.79 18.18
C ALA A 105 7.98 1.30 18.46
N PRO A 106 6.74 0.90 18.79
CA PRO A 106 6.38 -0.51 18.99
C PRO A 106 6.51 -1.33 17.71
N VAL A 107 6.35 -0.71 16.56
CA VAL A 107 6.58 -1.32 15.23
C VAL A 107 7.02 -0.24 14.24
N VAL A 108 7.90 -0.61 13.33
CA VAL A 108 8.39 0.22 12.23
C VAL A 108 8.03 -0.46 10.91
N ALA A 109 7.37 0.25 10.01
CA ALA A 109 7.14 -0.21 8.65
C ALA A 109 8.24 0.35 7.73
N VAL A 110 9.01 -0.55 7.12
CA VAL A 110 9.92 -0.20 6.01
C VAL A 110 9.17 -0.49 4.72
N ILE A 111 9.03 0.54 3.89
CA ILE A 111 8.35 0.46 2.61
C ILE A 111 9.42 0.51 1.51
N GLY A 112 9.47 -0.54 0.73
CA GLY A 112 10.29 -0.63 -0.46
C GLY A 112 9.42 -0.77 -1.71
N TYR A 113 10.05 -0.79 -2.87
CA TYR A 113 9.36 -1.06 -4.12
C TYR A 113 10.13 -2.09 -4.95
N ASP A 114 9.35 -2.89 -5.64
CA ASP A 114 9.83 -3.94 -6.54
C ASP A 114 10.05 -3.34 -7.93
N LEU A 115 11.27 -3.42 -8.44
CA LEU A 115 11.60 -2.97 -9.79
C LEU A 115 11.24 -4.01 -10.86
N ASP A 116 11.00 -5.25 -10.43
CA ASP A 116 10.58 -6.34 -11.31
C ASP A 116 9.04 -6.52 -11.35
N PHE A 117 8.28 -5.52 -10.87
CA PHE A 117 6.81 -5.58 -10.85
C PHE A 117 6.22 -5.90 -12.23
N SER A 118 6.90 -5.49 -13.29
CA SER A 118 6.46 -5.72 -14.67
C SER A 118 6.35 -7.20 -15.03
N ASP A 119 7.03 -8.10 -14.32
CA ASP A 119 6.92 -9.56 -14.53
C ASP A 119 5.53 -10.09 -14.14
N ASN A 120 4.83 -9.37 -13.26
CA ASN A 120 3.51 -9.75 -12.80
C ASN A 120 2.36 -9.11 -13.61
N MET A 121 2.66 -8.27 -14.60
CA MET A 121 1.63 -7.50 -15.32
C MET A 121 0.64 -8.38 -16.08
N GLY A 122 1.07 -9.51 -16.62
CA GLY A 122 0.15 -10.46 -17.26
C GLY A 122 -0.94 -10.99 -16.33
N LYS A 123 -0.69 -11.05 -15.01
CA LYS A 123 -1.65 -11.43 -13.98
C LYS A 123 -2.43 -10.22 -13.45
N LEU A 124 -1.74 -9.11 -13.21
CA LEU A 124 -2.30 -7.93 -12.53
C LEU A 124 -3.11 -7.05 -13.47
N PHE A 125 -2.77 -7.06 -14.78
CA PHE A 125 -3.42 -6.26 -15.83
C PHE A 125 -3.60 -7.10 -17.12
N PRO A 126 -4.45 -8.16 -17.08
CA PRO A 126 -4.50 -9.18 -18.14
C PRO A 126 -5.13 -8.72 -19.45
N HIS A 127 -5.79 -7.58 -19.50
CA HIS A 127 -6.49 -7.07 -20.69
C HIS A 127 -5.58 -6.33 -21.67
N MET A 128 -4.32 -6.12 -21.33
CA MET A 128 -3.34 -5.49 -22.22
C MET A 128 -1.94 -5.98 -21.87
N ASP A 129 -1.13 -6.35 -22.86
CA ASP A 129 0.28 -6.66 -22.64
C ASP A 129 1.10 -5.37 -22.57
N ILE A 130 1.24 -4.84 -21.35
CA ILE A 130 2.00 -3.62 -21.06
C ILE A 130 3.37 -3.88 -20.45
N ALA A 131 3.69 -5.12 -20.10
CA ALA A 131 4.98 -5.47 -19.51
C ALA A 131 6.18 -4.99 -20.35
N PRO A 132 6.18 -5.12 -21.69
CA PRO A 132 7.29 -4.63 -22.53
C PRO A 132 7.55 -3.13 -22.40
N MET A 133 6.52 -2.33 -22.16
CA MET A 133 6.66 -0.88 -22.00
C MET A 133 7.52 -0.52 -20.78
N TYR A 134 7.36 -1.24 -19.69
CA TYR A 134 8.17 -1.04 -18.47
C TYR A 134 9.57 -1.64 -18.61
N LYS A 135 9.67 -2.87 -19.15
CA LYS A 135 10.95 -3.56 -19.34
C LYS A 135 11.87 -2.84 -20.33
N GLY A 136 11.31 -2.17 -21.33
CA GLY A 136 12.06 -1.41 -22.34
C GLY A 136 12.48 -0.01 -21.88
N ASN A 137 12.02 0.47 -20.73
CA ASN A 137 12.27 1.82 -20.25
C ASN A 137 12.53 1.83 -18.74
N SER A 138 13.80 1.80 -18.34
CA SER A 138 14.22 1.72 -16.94
C SER A 138 13.80 2.95 -16.11
N GLU A 139 13.82 4.15 -16.70
CA GLU A 139 13.39 5.38 -16.02
C GLU A 139 11.88 5.35 -15.73
N MET A 140 11.09 4.99 -16.71
CA MET A 140 9.65 4.83 -16.54
C MET A 140 9.32 3.75 -15.49
N ASN A 141 10.01 2.61 -15.56
CA ASN A 141 9.86 1.51 -14.61
C ASN A 141 10.13 1.97 -13.17
N GLN A 142 11.29 2.60 -12.94
CA GLN A 142 11.68 3.09 -11.63
C GLN A 142 10.73 4.17 -11.10
N SER A 143 10.39 5.16 -11.92
CA SER A 143 9.49 6.24 -11.52
C SER A 143 8.07 5.74 -11.24
N THR A 144 7.60 4.74 -11.97
CA THR A 144 6.30 4.09 -11.72
C THR A 144 6.32 3.30 -10.43
N ALA A 145 7.36 2.49 -10.18
CA ALA A 145 7.52 1.73 -8.95
C ALA A 145 7.55 2.66 -7.73
N PHE A 146 8.34 3.73 -7.78
CA PHE A 146 8.44 4.71 -6.71
C PHE A 146 7.09 5.39 -6.41
N ARG A 147 6.45 5.99 -7.42
CA ARG A 147 5.19 6.73 -7.23
C ARG A 147 4.00 5.89 -6.77
N ASN A 148 4.03 4.58 -7.01
CA ASN A 148 2.96 3.66 -6.61
C ASN A 148 3.29 2.88 -5.32
N SER A 149 4.32 3.30 -4.59
CA SER A 149 4.74 2.69 -3.32
C SER A 149 4.84 3.68 -2.18
N SER A 150 4.72 4.96 -2.46
CA SER A 150 4.79 6.07 -1.48
C SER A 150 3.42 6.60 -1.10
#